data_42af11109f15aeb256fb041959a5eae3
#
_entry.id   42af11109f15aeb256fb041959a5eae3
#
_cell.length_a   1.000
_cell.length_b   1.000
_cell.length_c   1.000
_cell.angle_alpha   90.00
_cell.angle_beta   90.00
_cell.angle_gamma   90.00
#
_symmetry.space_group_name_H-M   'P 1'
#
loop_
_entity.id
_entity.type
_entity.pdbx_description
1 polymer ?
#
loop_
_entity_poly.entity_id
_entity_poly.type
_entity_poly.pdbx_seq_one_letter_code
_entity_poly.pdbx_strand_id
1 'polypeptide(L)'
;MKGTNPETIGYMYLNAADSYYYTGDMDTSFKYYAITKEYALKAKDQQLYGYATMYTGSNQSELGNFVEASKSFKEAAQIFTKLKDTTNILGAKNALGILYSRNAFYEEAEKERNEAIALVGNTTRFRVLSNLYFNAAEDNRKTKNFKKQLVNIKASFLANSKTDNVFLVEPKILSKLIIAYCENDSLQQAETYFEHLNALSLKNESKVLKEQIVNAKQFLSFTKGNYKNALTYSIEFLAILQNRKAPIDDIFMAEQFLAEVYKANGDDINYNKHLLNHYTIKDSVSNIQKLKALAYYQTLYETEKRDLEIVNQKASIGILNLQNKNKTQLLIFGSIVLLVLFGAIMFYRSFLGAKKRELAQQHFSQELIKTQEQERTRIAKDLHDGVGQQITLIKMKAQKTDQTELSGLAHDVLEEVRNISRDLYPVTLAKLGLTDSIEQLLLALDEETDLFVSVEIDDVNTHFNETESLNFYRFIQESVNNVLKHAQAKTLIVNILKQSDGIKILIKDNGRGFEVSEKITQNSLGLKTMAERISMLKGSFAIKSKRTEGTSILVQIPR
;
A
#
# COMPACT_ATOMS: atom_id res chain seq x y z
N MET A 1 10.15 42.41 8.50
CA MET A 1 10.32 41.02 8.98
C MET A 1 10.52 40.00 7.82
N LYS A 2 11.27 40.37 6.79
CA LYS A 2 11.66 39.41 5.71
C LYS A 2 12.87 38.61 6.22
N GLY A 3 12.73 37.31 6.46
CA GLY A 3 13.79 36.39 6.82
C GLY A 3 13.78 35.83 8.25
N THR A 4 12.79 36.19 9.09
CA THR A 4 12.70 35.65 10.46
C THR A 4 11.92 34.30 10.43
N ASN A 5 12.46 33.29 11.12
CA ASN A 5 11.84 31.97 11.23
C ASN A 5 10.41 32.11 11.83
N PRO A 6 9.37 31.50 11.23
CA PRO A 6 8.01 31.50 11.74
C PRO A 6 7.89 31.10 13.22
N GLU A 7 8.69 30.16 13.68
CA GLU A 7 8.77 29.72 15.06
C GLU A 7 9.16 30.88 16.00
N THR A 8 10.25 31.57 15.68
CA THR A 8 10.72 32.73 16.45
C THR A 8 9.65 33.82 16.55
N ILE A 9 8.97 34.11 15.44
CA ILE A 9 7.89 35.10 15.41
C ILE A 9 6.73 34.63 16.30
N GLY A 10 6.38 33.34 16.25
CA GLY A 10 5.35 32.75 17.08
C GLY A 10 5.63 32.92 18.58
N TYR A 11 6.83 32.64 19.06
CA TYR A 11 7.23 32.84 20.44
C TYR A 11 7.28 34.34 20.83
N MET A 12 7.64 35.23 19.94
CA MET A 12 7.54 36.67 20.18
C MET A 12 6.10 37.12 20.45
N TYR A 13 5.15 36.65 19.63
CA TYR A 13 3.74 36.96 19.84
C TYR A 13 3.18 36.28 21.11
N LEU A 14 3.63 35.06 21.46
CA LEU A 14 3.27 34.41 22.71
C LEU A 14 3.67 35.30 23.92
N ASN A 15 4.93 35.73 23.98
CA ASN A 15 5.44 36.55 25.05
C ASN A 15 4.72 37.90 25.13
N ALA A 16 4.40 38.51 24.01
CA ALA A 16 3.61 39.74 23.97
C ALA A 16 2.16 39.51 24.47
N ALA A 17 1.54 38.39 24.05
CA ALA A 17 0.21 38.01 24.53
C ALA A 17 0.17 37.82 26.05
N ASP A 18 1.17 37.12 26.60
CA ASP A 18 1.32 36.95 28.05
C ASP A 18 1.48 38.29 28.78
N SER A 19 2.28 39.21 28.22
CA SER A 19 2.43 40.57 28.81
C SER A 19 1.10 41.30 28.87
N TYR A 20 0.31 41.30 27.82
CA TYR A 20 -1.04 41.91 27.82
C TYR A 20 -2.00 41.20 28.76
N TYR A 21 -1.93 39.88 28.87
CA TYR A 21 -2.72 39.09 29.80
C TYR A 21 -2.47 39.53 31.27
N TYR A 22 -1.19 39.63 31.65
CA TYR A 22 -0.83 40.04 33.03
C TYR A 22 -1.08 41.52 33.33
N THR A 23 -1.16 42.37 32.31
CA THR A 23 -1.55 43.77 32.46
C THR A 23 -3.06 43.98 32.45
N GLY A 24 -3.84 42.93 32.16
CA GLY A 24 -5.29 42.96 32.17
C GLY A 24 -5.93 43.37 30.83
N ASP A 25 -5.14 43.61 29.78
CA ASP A 25 -5.66 43.87 28.43
C ASP A 25 -6.00 42.53 27.73
N MET A 26 -7.15 41.98 28.09
CA MET A 26 -7.60 40.66 27.63
C MET A 26 -7.88 40.63 26.14
N ASP A 27 -8.35 41.71 25.53
CA ASP A 27 -8.69 41.77 24.11
C ASP A 27 -7.43 41.72 23.24
N THR A 28 -6.40 42.49 23.61
CA THR A 28 -5.12 42.50 22.89
C THR A 28 -4.39 41.15 23.08
N SER A 29 -4.39 40.64 24.31
CA SER A 29 -3.85 39.31 24.62
C SER A 29 -4.48 38.20 23.76
N PHE A 30 -5.81 38.18 23.66
CA PHE A 30 -6.54 37.20 22.84
C PHE A 30 -6.13 37.25 21.38
N LYS A 31 -6.03 38.47 20.81
CA LYS A 31 -5.57 38.65 19.41
C LYS A 31 -4.17 38.07 19.18
N TYR A 32 -3.25 38.33 20.10
CA TYR A 32 -1.88 37.86 19.99
C TYR A 32 -1.74 36.34 20.17
N TYR A 33 -2.52 35.69 21.05
CA TYR A 33 -2.59 34.23 21.09
C TYR A 33 -3.12 33.64 19.80
N ALA A 34 -4.08 34.29 19.14
CA ALA A 34 -4.56 33.84 17.82
C ALA A 34 -3.47 33.92 16.75
N ILE A 35 -2.70 35.02 16.73
CA ILE A 35 -1.54 35.16 15.81
C ILE A 35 -0.46 34.13 16.15
N THR A 36 -0.21 33.84 17.42
CA THR A 36 0.72 32.79 17.84
C THR A 36 0.32 31.43 17.28
N LYS A 37 -0.96 31.06 17.35
CA LYS A 37 -1.46 29.80 16.75
C LYS A 37 -1.20 29.73 15.25
N GLU A 38 -1.42 30.82 14.53
CA GLU A 38 -1.17 30.88 13.09
C GLU A 38 0.32 30.63 12.74
N TYR A 39 1.24 31.28 13.50
CA TYR A 39 2.68 31.06 13.30
C TYR A 39 3.14 29.68 13.75
N ALA A 40 2.55 29.12 14.80
CA ALA A 40 2.81 27.75 15.23
C ALA A 40 2.43 26.72 14.14
N LEU A 41 1.31 26.93 13.45
CA LEU A 41 0.91 26.09 12.31
C LEU A 41 1.88 26.23 11.13
N LYS A 42 2.32 27.46 10.81
CA LYS A 42 3.33 27.71 9.76
C LYS A 42 4.67 27.06 10.07
N ALA A 43 5.06 27.07 11.35
CA ALA A 43 6.28 26.43 11.85
C ALA A 43 6.15 24.92 12.05
N LYS A 44 4.94 24.38 12.00
CA LYS A 44 4.60 22.99 12.41
C LYS A 44 4.97 22.68 13.85
N ASP A 45 4.99 23.70 14.71
CA ASP A 45 5.32 23.60 16.13
C ASP A 45 4.04 23.32 16.93
N GLN A 46 3.80 22.05 17.24
CA GLN A 46 2.65 21.61 18.04
C GLN A 46 2.73 22.04 19.51
N GLN A 47 3.94 22.23 20.03
CA GLN A 47 4.13 22.67 21.40
C GLN A 47 3.72 24.13 21.57
N LEU A 48 4.18 24.99 20.68
CA LEU A 48 3.78 26.40 20.65
C LEU A 48 2.28 26.56 20.42
N TYR A 49 1.69 25.73 19.52
CA TYR A 49 0.25 25.71 19.31
C TYR A 49 -0.51 25.31 20.57
N GLY A 50 -0.03 24.29 21.29
CA GLY A 50 -0.59 23.87 22.58
C GLY A 50 -0.56 24.98 23.66
N TYR A 51 0.56 25.67 23.76
CA TYR A 51 0.68 26.83 24.67
C TYR A 51 -0.32 27.93 24.33
N ALA A 52 -0.34 28.37 23.08
CA ALA A 52 -1.25 29.42 22.66
C ALA A 52 -2.73 29.03 22.88
N THR A 53 -3.04 27.74 22.69
CA THR A 53 -4.39 27.20 22.94
C THR A 53 -4.73 27.22 24.44
N MET A 54 -3.82 26.80 25.31
CA MET A 54 -4.02 26.81 26.76
C MET A 54 -4.24 28.24 27.29
N TYR A 55 -3.40 29.19 26.88
CA TYR A 55 -3.53 30.57 27.31
C TYR A 55 -4.71 31.30 26.68
N THR A 56 -5.13 30.91 25.47
CA THR A 56 -6.43 31.33 24.92
C THR A 56 -7.57 30.93 25.87
N GLY A 57 -7.53 29.68 26.40
CA GLY A 57 -8.48 29.20 27.39
C GLY A 57 -8.47 30.01 28.67
N SER A 58 -7.29 30.39 29.15
CA SER A 58 -7.15 31.27 30.35
C SER A 58 -7.78 32.65 30.10
N ASN A 59 -7.51 33.24 28.95
CA ASN A 59 -8.07 34.52 28.55
C ASN A 59 -9.61 34.46 28.46
N GLN A 60 -10.14 33.44 27.82
CA GLN A 60 -11.60 33.22 27.74
C GLN A 60 -12.23 32.98 29.09
N SER A 61 -11.54 32.31 30.03
CA SER A 61 -12.00 32.11 31.41
C SER A 61 -12.15 33.43 32.15
N GLU A 62 -11.20 34.36 32.04
CA GLU A 62 -11.27 35.67 32.64
C GLU A 62 -12.37 36.55 32.03
N LEU A 63 -12.62 36.42 30.71
CA LEU A 63 -13.74 37.08 30.03
C LEU A 63 -15.10 36.45 30.35
N GLY A 64 -15.14 35.36 31.10
CA GLY A 64 -16.37 34.65 31.46
C GLY A 64 -16.93 33.73 30.39
N ASN A 65 -16.20 33.47 29.29
CA ASN A 65 -16.57 32.60 28.20
C ASN A 65 -16.29 31.13 28.56
N PHE A 66 -17.13 30.58 29.43
CA PHE A 66 -16.91 29.28 30.05
C PHE A 66 -16.76 28.13 29.05
N VAL A 67 -17.65 28.06 28.04
CA VAL A 67 -17.68 26.96 27.06
C VAL A 67 -16.41 26.95 26.20
N GLU A 68 -16.02 28.11 25.69
CA GLU A 68 -14.85 28.32 24.86
C GLU A 68 -13.56 28.05 25.64
N ALA A 69 -13.49 28.51 26.88
CA ALA A 69 -12.37 28.23 27.79
C ALA A 69 -12.22 26.71 28.02
N SER A 70 -13.33 26.02 28.29
CA SER A 70 -13.34 24.58 28.50
C SER A 70 -12.84 23.83 27.26
N LYS A 71 -13.30 24.20 26.06
CA LYS A 71 -12.83 23.64 24.79
C LYS A 71 -11.33 23.84 24.62
N SER A 72 -10.84 25.07 24.82
CA SER A 72 -9.42 25.40 24.66
C SER A 72 -8.53 24.61 25.62
N PHE A 73 -8.91 24.46 26.89
CA PHE A 73 -8.15 23.67 27.85
C PHE A 73 -8.15 22.18 27.53
N LYS A 74 -9.28 21.61 27.07
CA LYS A 74 -9.37 20.21 26.64
C LYS A 74 -8.50 19.96 25.39
N GLU A 75 -8.56 20.85 24.40
CA GLU A 75 -7.73 20.79 23.19
C GLU A 75 -6.24 20.85 23.56
N ALA A 76 -5.83 21.79 24.42
CA ALA A 76 -4.45 21.89 24.88
C ALA A 76 -3.98 20.60 25.60
N ALA A 77 -4.81 20.06 26.49
CA ALA A 77 -4.50 18.80 27.18
C ALA A 77 -4.31 17.63 26.19
N GLN A 78 -5.13 17.55 25.13
CA GLN A 78 -4.99 16.52 24.07
C GLN A 78 -3.69 16.70 23.27
N ILE A 79 -3.33 17.95 22.93
CA ILE A 79 -2.08 18.26 22.22
C ILE A 79 -0.88 17.82 23.07
N PHE A 80 -0.82 18.25 24.32
CA PHE A 80 0.27 17.91 25.23
C PHE A 80 0.34 16.40 25.54
N THR A 81 -0.80 15.72 25.55
CA THR A 81 -0.84 14.25 25.66
C THR A 81 -0.17 13.57 24.46
N LYS A 82 -0.45 14.02 23.24
CA LYS A 82 0.23 13.52 22.04
C LYS A 82 1.73 13.79 22.06
N LEU A 83 2.14 14.94 22.60
CA LEU A 83 3.54 15.32 22.77
C LEU A 83 4.23 14.64 23.97
N LYS A 84 3.47 13.93 24.80
CA LYS A 84 3.94 13.33 26.07
C LYS A 84 4.53 14.37 27.05
N ASP A 85 4.05 15.61 26.96
CA ASP A 85 4.47 16.71 27.83
C ASP A 85 3.63 16.74 29.12
N THR A 86 4.03 15.92 30.07
CA THR A 86 3.31 15.78 31.34
C THR A 86 3.15 17.10 32.09
N THR A 87 4.13 18.01 32.00
CA THR A 87 4.07 19.32 32.72
C THR A 87 2.90 20.15 32.22
N ASN A 88 2.74 20.26 30.93
CA ASN A 88 1.68 21.06 30.33
C ASN A 88 0.32 20.34 30.33
N ILE A 89 0.29 19.01 30.33
CA ILE A 89 -0.94 18.26 30.59
C ILE A 89 -1.48 18.62 31.97
N LEU A 90 -0.62 18.62 33.00
CA LEU A 90 -1.01 18.98 34.38
C LEU A 90 -1.46 20.44 34.48
N GLY A 91 -0.82 21.36 33.76
CA GLY A 91 -1.22 22.76 33.67
C GLY A 91 -2.62 22.92 33.10
N ALA A 92 -2.89 22.29 31.95
CA ALA A 92 -4.19 22.37 31.29
C ALA A 92 -5.31 21.72 32.12
N LYS A 93 -5.05 20.57 32.76
CA LYS A 93 -6.02 19.90 33.65
C LYS A 93 -6.30 20.70 34.91
N ASN A 94 -5.29 21.33 35.52
CA ASN A 94 -5.47 22.19 36.65
C ASN A 94 -6.30 23.44 36.28
N ALA A 95 -6.01 24.08 35.15
CA ALA A 95 -6.78 25.21 34.65
C ALA A 95 -8.24 24.84 34.39
N LEU A 96 -8.48 23.65 33.79
CA LEU A 96 -9.83 23.14 33.58
C LEU A 96 -10.55 22.87 34.92
N GLY A 97 -9.87 22.25 35.89
CA GLY A 97 -10.41 22.03 37.23
C GLY A 97 -10.78 23.34 37.94
N ILE A 98 -9.97 24.41 37.82
CA ILE A 98 -10.28 25.74 38.35
C ILE A 98 -11.50 26.34 37.62
N LEU A 99 -11.54 26.25 36.31
CA LEU A 99 -12.68 26.73 35.52
C LEU A 99 -13.99 26.07 35.94
N TYR A 100 -14.00 24.76 36.11
CA TYR A 100 -15.16 24.00 36.59
C TYR A 100 -15.56 24.43 38.01
N SER A 101 -14.61 24.52 38.94
CA SER A 101 -14.84 24.95 40.32
C SER A 101 -15.48 26.34 40.42
N ARG A 102 -14.97 27.32 39.64
CA ARG A 102 -15.51 28.69 39.59
C ARG A 102 -16.96 28.75 39.11
N ASN A 103 -17.39 27.74 38.35
CA ASN A 103 -18.75 27.66 37.81
C ASN A 103 -19.61 26.61 38.50
N ALA A 104 -19.22 26.13 39.68
CA ALA A 104 -19.91 25.16 40.53
C ALA A 104 -20.05 23.75 39.95
N PHE A 105 -19.23 23.36 38.93
CA PHE A 105 -19.11 22.00 38.40
C PHE A 105 -18.09 21.21 39.23
N TYR A 106 -18.42 20.96 40.50
CA TYR A 106 -17.46 20.40 41.46
C TYR A 106 -17.10 18.93 41.15
N GLU A 107 -18.02 18.14 40.56
CA GLU A 107 -17.77 16.76 40.19
C GLU A 107 -16.76 16.70 39.03
N GLU A 108 -16.95 17.50 37.98
CA GLU A 108 -16.05 17.63 36.87
C GLU A 108 -14.67 18.17 37.33
N ALA A 109 -14.66 19.16 38.23
CA ALA A 109 -13.42 19.66 38.78
C ALA A 109 -12.66 18.61 39.59
N GLU A 110 -13.34 17.80 40.39
CA GLU A 110 -12.75 16.69 41.13
C GLU A 110 -12.19 15.61 40.18
N LYS A 111 -12.91 15.25 39.13
CA LYS A 111 -12.46 14.30 38.13
C LYS A 111 -11.15 14.74 37.47
N GLU A 112 -11.09 15.97 36.94
CA GLU A 112 -9.86 16.49 36.29
C GLU A 112 -8.67 16.54 37.26
N ARG A 113 -8.89 16.91 38.54
CA ARG A 113 -7.83 16.91 39.54
C ARG A 113 -7.35 15.53 39.94
N ASN A 114 -8.25 14.56 40.09
CA ASN A 114 -7.88 13.19 40.39
C ASN A 114 -7.05 12.59 39.26
N GLU A 115 -7.43 12.84 38.00
CA GLU A 115 -6.65 12.44 36.84
C GLU A 115 -5.28 13.14 36.83
N ALA A 116 -5.23 14.44 37.13
CA ALA A 116 -3.96 15.16 37.22
C ALA A 116 -3.06 14.63 38.37
N ILE A 117 -3.61 14.37 39.55
CA ILE A 117 -2.88 13.79 40.69
C ILE A 117 -2.32 12.40 40.31
N ALA A 118 -3.11 11.56 39.65
CA ALA A 118 -2.67 10.24 39.16
C ALA A 118 -1.49 10.37 38.19
N LEU A 119 -1.49 11.37 37.30
CA LEU A 119 -0.40 11.64 36.36
C LEU A 119 0.88 12.16 37.03
N VAL A 120 0.77 12.85 38.16
CA VAL A 120 1.96 13.29 38.91
C VAL A 120 2.74 12.07 39.43
N GLY A 121 2.05 11.03 39.90
CA GLY A 121 2.66 9.79 40.40
C GLY A 121 3.71 10.08 41.49
N ASN A 122 4.80 9.33 41.49
CA ASN A 122 5.94 9.48 42.42
C ASN A 122 7.00 10.50 41.94
N THR A 123 6.62 11.50 41.17
CA THR A 123 7.56 12.51 40.65
C THR A 123 7.86 13.62 41.63
N THR A 124 8.92 14.40 41.36
CA THR A 124 9.35 15.57 42.16
C THR A 124 8.51 16.85 41.93
N ARG A 125 7.33 16.75 41.31
CA ARG A 125 6.48 17.90 40.95
C ARG A 125 5.61 18.38 42.12
N PHE A 126 6.22 18.55 43.26
CA PHE A 126 5.52 18.89 44.52
C PHE A 126 4.72 20.17 44.45
N ARG A 127 5.19 21.19 43.71
CA ARG A 127 4.46 22.47 43.58
C ARG A 127 3.11 22.30 42.88
N VAL A 128 3.08 21.50 41.78
CA VAL A 128 1.82 21.21 41.07
C VAL A 128 0.88 20.41 41.95
N LEU A 129 1.42 19.39 42.62
CA LEU A 129 0.67 18.56 43.54
C LEU A 129 0.05 19.36 44.69
N SER A 130 0.82 20.29 45.27
CA SER A 130 0.31 21.20 46.31
C SER A 130 -0.87 22.03 45.80
N ASN A 131 -0.77 22.64 44.63
CA ASN A 131 -1.85 23.43 44.05
C ASN A 131 -3.10 22.59 43.75
N LEU A 132 -2.95 21.35 43.24
CA LEU A 132 -4.08 20.46 42.97
C LEU A 132 -4.84 20.12 44.26
N TYR A 133 -4.12 19.75 45.32
CA TYR A 133 -4.73 19.47 46.63
C TYR A 133 -5.31 20.71 47.28
N PHE A 134 -4.67 21.90 47.15
CA PHE A 134 -5.22 23.16 47.62
C PHE A 134 -6.59 23.46 46.99
N ASN A 135 -6.67 23.39 45.66
CA ASN A 135 -7.90 23.63 44.93
C ASN A 135 -8.99 22.59 45.26
N ALA A 136 -8.59 21.33 45.48
CA ALA A 136 -9.52 20.28 45.93
C ALA A 136 -10.07 20.58 47.35
N ALA A 137 -9.24 21.10 48.25
CA ALA A 137 -9.67 21.51 49.60
C ALA A 137 -10.67 22.68 49.56
N GLU A 138 -10.43 23.68 48.72
CA GLU A 138 -11.36 24.80 48.54
C GLU A 138 -12.72 24.35 48.00
N ASP A 139 -12.76 23.41 47.06
CA ASP A 139 -14.02 22.87 46.54
C ASP A 139 -14.76 22.06 47.61
N ASN A 140 -14.03 21.22 48.36
CA ASN A 140 -14.64 20.45 49.44
C ASN A 140 -15.20 21.37 50.55
N ARG A 141 -14.59 22.53 50.77
CA ARG A 141 -15.13 23.55 51.69
C ARG A 141 -16.43 24.16 51.18
N LYS A 142 -16.47 24.55 49.89
CA LYS A 142 -17.67 25.09 49.21
C LYS A 142 -18.84 24.09 49.24
N THR A 143 -18.56 22.80 49.11
CA THR A 143 -19.55 21.71 49.18
C THR A 143 -19.81 21.21 50.61
N LYS A 144 -19.23 21.88 51.65
CA LYS A 144 -19.35 21.56 53.07
C LYS A 144 -18.87 20.15 53.44
N ASN A 145 -17.97 19.55 52.64
CA ASN A 145 -17.31 18.31 52.98
C ASN A 145 -16.02 18.58 53.77
N PHE A 146 -16.16 19.01 55.04
CA PHE A 146 -15.06 19.46 55.86
C PHE A 146 -14.02 18.38 56.15
N LYS A 147 -14.43 17.12 56.26
CA LYS A 147 -13.48 15.98 56.43
C LYS A 147 -12.54 15.85 55.23
N LYS A 148 -13.08 15.88 54.01
CA LYS A 148 -12.30 15.76 52.79
C LYS A 148 -11.47 17.03 52.53
N GLN A 149 -11.98 18.20 52.89
CA GLN A 149 -11.23 19.45 52.90
C GLN A 149 -9.95 19.33 53.74
N LEU A 150 -10.07 18.85 55.00
CA LEU A 150 -8.92 18.69 55.90
C LEU A 150 -7.88 17.72 55.35
N VAL A 151 -8.31 16.60 54.76
CA VAL A 151 -7.40 15.64 54.11
C VAL A 151 -6.62 16.31 53.00
N ASN A 152 -7.32 17.03 52.10
CA ASN A 152 -6.71 17.65 50.94
C ASN A 152 -5.79 18.82 51.31
N ILE A 153 -6.16 19.67 52.28
CA ILE A 153 -5.30 20.79 52.67
C ILE A 153 -4.04 20.32 53.42
N LYS A 154 -4.12 19.22 54.18
CA LYS A 154 -2.94 18.55 54.77
C LYS A 154 -2.01 18.04 53.67
N ALA A 155 -2.57 17.39 52.64
CA ALA A 155 -1.78 16.90 51.51
C ALA A 155 -1.12 18.08 50.76
N SER A 156 -1.84 19.19 50.58
CA SER A 156 -1.28 20.40 49.98
C SER A 156 -0.11 20.96 50.81
N PHE A 157 -0.26 21.07 52.13
CA PHE A 157 0.79 21.53 53.02
C PHE A 157 2.04 20.63 52.95
N LEU A 158 1.83 19.32 53.03
CA LEU A 158 2.92 18.33 52.94
C LEU A 158 3.64 18.36 51.55
N ALA A 159 2.90 18.54 50.48
CA ALA A 159 3.51 18.70 49.15
C ALA A 159 4.30 20.03 49.07
N ASN A 160 3.74 21.14 49.59
CA ASN A 160 4.40 22.45 49.59
C ASN A 160 5.73 22.43 50.36
N SER A 161 5.79 21.74 51.53
CA SER A 161 7.01 21.64 52.34
C SER A 161 8.19 20.96 51.63
N LYS A 162 7.95 20.27 50.52
CA LYS A 162 8.97 19.63 49.68
C LYS A 162 9.38 20.48 48.46
N THR A 163 8.90 21.73 48.37
CA THR A 163 9.25 22.64 47.28
C THR A 163 10.38 23.57 47.65
N ASP A 164 11.15 24.05 46.68
CA ASP A 164 12.24 24.99 46.88
C ASP A 164 11.76 26.41 47.29
N ASN A 165 10.51 26.76 46.98
CA ASN A 165 9.92 28.10 47.21
C ASN A 165 8.72 28.03 48.18
N VAL A 166 8.92 27.42 49.34
CA VAL A 166 7.89 27.19 50.37
C VAL A 166 7.16 28.51 50.76
N PHE A 167 7.89 29.59 50.89
CA PHE A 167 7.41 30.83 51.48
C PHE A 167 6.36 31.60 50.67
N LEU A 168 6.25 31.39 49.36
CA LEU A 168 5.35 32.19 48.51
C LEU A 168 3.87 31.87 48.74
N VAL A 169 3.54 30.59 48.94
CA VAL A 169 2.15 30.12 49.07
C VAL A 169 1.82 29.56 50.45
N GLU A 170 2.84 29.33 51.27
CA GLU A 170 2.69 28.74 52.62
C GLU A 170 1.71 29.50 53.53
N PRO A 171 1.73 30.84 53.61
CA PRO A 171 0.77 31.58 54.46
C PRO A 171 -0.68 31.29 54.07
N LYS A 172 -0.96 31.18 52.79
CA LYS A 172 -2.29 30.86 52.28
C LYS A 172 -2.71 29.44 52.63
N ILE A 173 -1.80 28.47 52.47
CA ILE A 173 -2.06 27.06 52.81
C ILE A 173 -2.27 26.92 54.33
N LEU A 174 -1.42 27.56 55.14
CA LEU A 174 -1.54 27.53 56.60
C LEU A 174 -2.87 28.14 57.09
N SER A 175 -3.26 29.31 56.55
CA SER A 175 -4.55 29.92 56.87
C SER A 175 -5.72 28.97 56.58
N LYS A 176 -5.74 28.33 55.43
CA LYS A 176 -6.78 27.35 55.04
C LYS A 176 -6.72 26.07 55.88
N LEU A 177 -5.54 25.63 56.29
CA LEU A 177 -5.34 24.48 57.15
C LEU A 177 -5.88 24.78 58.57
N ILE A 178 -5.63 25.99 59.13
CA ILE A 178 -6.18 26.43 60.40
C ILE A 178 -7.71 26.46 60.35
N ILE A 179 -8.28 27.05 59.30
CA ILE A 179 -9.73 27.07 59.06
C ILE A 179 -10.30 25.67 59.03
N ALA A 180 -9.67 24.77 58.27
CA ALA A 180 -10.13 23.39 58.16
C ALA A 180 -10.08 22.63 59.49
N TYR A 181 -9.09 22.90 60.32
CA TYR A 181 -9.05 22.35 61.69
C TYR A 181 -10.16 22.92 62.57
N CYS A 182 -10.44 24.25 62.47
CA CYS A 182 -11.57 24.89 63.19
C CYS A 182 -12.90 24.27 62.75
N GLU A 183 -13.12 24.08 61.45
CA GLU A 183 -14.35 23.47 60.87
C GLU A 183 -14.50 21.96 61.18
N ASN A 184 -13.46 21.32 61.73
CA ASN A 184 -13.44 19.92 62.18
C ASN A 184 -13.25 19.79 63.71
N ASP A 185 -13.57 20.83 64.50
CA ASP A 185 -13.52 20.86 65.95
C ASP A 185 -12.14 20.48 66.53
N SER A 186 -11.08 20.73 65.80
CA SER A 186 -9.70 20.38 66.20
C SER A 186 -8.90 21.60 66.59
N LEU A 187 -9.31 22.27 67.70
CA LEU A 187 -8.78 23.53 68.12
C LEU A 187 -7.28 23.52 68.42
N GLN A 188 -6.77 22.49 69.10
CA GLN A 188 -5.35 22.39 69.47
C GLN A 188 -4.44 22.43 68.25
N GLN A 189 -4.81 21.68 67.21
CA GLN A 189 -4.06 21.66 65.95
C GLN A 189 -4.16 23.00 65.23
N ALA A 190 -5.34 23.66 65.25
CA ALA A 190 -5.51 24.99 64.69
C ALA A 190 -4.58 26.00 65.33
N GLU A 191 -4.44 25.95 66.65
CA GLU A 191 -3.53 26.82 67.41
C GLU A 191 -2.07 26.57 67.02
N THR A 192 -1.63 25.33 66.99
CA THR A 192 -0.26 24.95 66.61
C THR A 192 0.12 25.53 65.24
N TYR A 193 -0.75 25.37 64.26
CA TYR A 193 -0.49 25.92 62.92
C TYR A 193 -0.65 27.44 62.85
N PHE A 194 -1.45 28.04 63.73
CA PHE A 194 -1.54 29.50 63.86
C PHE A 194 -0.25 30.09 64.40
N GLU A 195 0.38 29.48 65.39
CA GLU A 195 1.71 29.86 65.85
C GLU A 195 2.74 29.82 64.71
N HIS A 196 2.71 28.81 63.91
CA HIS A 196 3.57 28.73 62.71
C HIS A 196 3.27 29.92 61.77
N LEU A 197 2.01 30.17 61.38
CA LEU A 197 1.62 31.27 60.51
C LEU A 197 2.05 32.66 61.13
N ASN A 198 1.90 32.82 62.41
CA ASN A 198 2.29 34.04 63.10
C ASN A 198 3.82 34.25 63.15
N ALA A 199 4.60 33.15 63.27
CA ALA A 199 6.05 33.20 63.21
C ALA A 199 6.58 33.68 61.87
N LEU A 200 5.85 33.39 60.76
CA LEU A 200 6.19 33.91 59.43
C LEU A 200 6.05 35.43 59.36
N SER A 201 5.13 36.06 60.13
CA SER A 201 4.93 37.50 60.12
C SER A 201 6.06 38.27 60.82
N LEU A 202 6.78 37.60 61.71
CA LEU A 202 7.96 38.21 62.38
C LEU A 202 9.16 38.33 61.45
N LYS A 203 9.15 37.52 60.32
CA LYS A 203 10.24 37.50 59.34
C LYS A 203 9.97 38.36 58.10
N ASN A 204 8.71 38.63 57.77
CA ASN A 204 8.33 39.39 56.60
C ASN A 204 6.93 39.98 56.72
N GLU A 205 6.83 41.33 56.72
CA GLU A 205 5.55 42.03 56.70
C GLU A 205 5.06 42.20 55.26
N SER A 206 4.12 41.34 54.80
CA SER A 206 3.46 41.54 53.56
C SER A 206 1.94 41.68 53.70
N LYS A 207 1.31 42.43 52.77
CA LYS A 207 -0.16 42.58 52.75
C LYS A 207 -0.89 41.25 52.68
N VAL A 208 -0.31 40.28 51.90
CA VAL A 208 -0.85 38.93 51.74
C VAL A 208 -0.80 38.18 53.08
N LEU A 209 0.31 38.28 53.81
CA LEU A 209 0.46 37.58 55.06
C LEU A 209 -0.50 38.16 56.12
N LYS A 210 -0.68 39.50 56.18
CA LYS A 210 -1.67 40.16 57.08
C LYS A 210 -3.09 39.65 56.80
N GLU A 211 -3.50 39.54 55.49
CA GLU A 211 -4.80 39.00 55.08
C GLU A 211 -5.00 37.57 55.61
N GLN A 212 -3.99 36.70 55.43
CA GLN A 212 -4.09 35.31 55.86
C GLN A 212 -4.15 35.15 57.39
N ILE A 213 -3.43 36.00 58.15
CA ILE A 213 -3.47 36.03 59.62
C ILE A 213 -4.85 36.46 60.11
N VAL A 214 -5.42 37.54 59.55
CA VAL A 214 -6.75 38.03 59.93
C VAL A 214 -7.81 36.97 59.61
N ASN A 215 -7.72 36.33 58.45
CA ASN A 215 -8.62 35.27 58.09
C ASN A 215 -8.54 34.08 59.08
N ALA A 216 -7.35 33.63 59.46
CA ALA A 216 -7.18 32.56 60.45
C ALA A 216 -7.70 33.00 61.88
N LYS A 217 -7.43 34.24 62.30
CA LYS A 217 -7.87 34.76 63.60
C LYS A 217 -9.38 34.78 63.77
N GLN A 218 -10.15 35.12 62.71
CA GLN A 218 -11.61 35.19 62.86
C GLN A 218 -12.17 33.76 63.11
N PHE A 219 -11.72 32.73 62.44
CA PHE A 219 -12.19 31.36 62.66
C PHE A 219 -11.70 30.81 63.99
N LEU A 220 -10.44 31.03 64.34
CA LEU A 220 -9.88 30.57 65.60
C LEU A 220 -10.58 31.20 66.80
N SER A 221 -10.87 32.52 66.71
CA SER A 221 -11.61 33.22 67.76
C SER A 221 -13.05 32.74 67.92
N PHE A 222 -13.70 32.44 66.76
CA PHE A 222 -15.05 31.90 66.73
C PHE A 222 -15.12 30.53 67.39
N THR A 223 -14.22 29.60 66.99
CA THR A 223 -14.13 28.25 67.56
C THR A 223 -13.79 28.23 69.04
N LYS A 224 -13.05 29.22 69.52
CA LYS A 224 -12.79 29.45 70.96
C LYS A 224 -13.97 30.02 71.75
N GLY A 225 -15.08 30.35 71.08
CA GLY A 225 -16.21 31.04 71.72
C GLY A 225 -15.98 32.53 72.00
N ASN A 226 -14.85 33.08 71.54
CA ASN A 226 -14.57 34.53 71.71
C ASN A 226 -15.20 35.29 70.51
N TYR A 227 -16.52 35.40 70.55
CA TYR A 227 -17.29 35.95 69.43
C TYR A 227 -17.03 37.46 69.24
N LYS A 228 -16.67 38.19 70.29
CA LYS A 228 -16.32 39.60 70.19
C LYS A 228 -15.06 39.86 69.38
N ASN A 229 -14.02 39.07 69.61
CA ASN A 229 -12.79 39.13 68.80
C ASN A 229 -13.04 38.58 67.38
N ALA A 230 -13.81 37.51 67.27
CA ALA A 230 -14.20 37.00 65.97
C ALA A 230 -14.89 38.04 65.10
N LEU A 231 -15.79 38.83 65.68
CA LEU A 231 -16.48 39.94 65.00
C LEU A 231 -15.49 41.01 64.51
N THR A 232 -14.57 41.46 65.36
CA THR A 232 -13.55 42.45 64.99
C THR A 232 -12.74 41.96 63.78
N TYR A 233 -12.24 40.69 63.78
CA TYR A 233 -11.46 40.14 62.70
C TYR A 233 -12.29 39.88 61.48
N SER A 234 -13.56 39.50 61.57
CA SER A 234 -14.43 39.27 60.41
C SER A 234 -14.77 40.59 59.69
N ILE A 235 -15.00 41.67 60.41
CA ILE A 235 -15.18 43.02 59.83
C ILE A 235 -13.88 43.46 59.13
N GLU A 236 -12.70 43.29 59.77
CA GLU A 236 -11.40 43.62 59.15
C GLU A 236 -11.16 42.81 57.90
N PHE A 237 -11.45 41.50 57.94
CA PHE A 237 -11.26 40.63 56.81
C PHE A 237 -12.15 40.98 55.59
N LEU A 238 -13.44 41.24 55.82
CA LEU A 238 -14.36 41.68 54.76
C LEU A 238 -13.89 43.03 54.17
N ALA A 239 -13.43 43.98 54.98
CA ALA A 239 -12.89 45.27 54.51
C ALA A 239 -11.62 45.03 53.62
N ILE A 240 -10.72 44.13 54.01
CA ILE A 240 -9.54 43.77 53.20
C ILE A 240 -9.97 43.22 51.85
N LEU A 241 -10.95 42.32 51.83
CA LEU A 241 -11.45 41.72 50.57
C LEU A 241 -12.08 42.76 49.64
N GLN A 242 -12.90 43.68 50.20
CA GLN A 242 -13.53 44.74 49.41
C GLN A 242 -12.50 45.72 48.83
N ASN A 243 -11.51 46.17 49.68
CA ASN A 243 -10.47 47.08 49.23
C ASN A 243 -9.57 46.55 48.14
N ARG A 244 -9.28 45.26 48.14
CA ARG A 244 -8.49 44.61 47.04
C ARG A 244 -9.33 44.15 45.86
N LYS A 245 -10.65 44.41 45.86
CA LYS A 245 -11.61 43.93 44.84
C LYS A 245 -11.50 42.42 44.67
N ALA A 246 -11.60 41.68 45.77
CA ALA A 246 -11.53 40.23 45.79
C ALA A 246 -12.60 39.60 44.87
N PRO A 247 -12.37 38.36 44.38
CA PRO A 247 -13.41 37.61 43.68
C PRO A 247 -14.71 37.57 44.50
N ILE A 248 -15.83 37.63 43.80
CA ILE A 248 -17.18 37.68 44.40
C ILE A 248 -17.45 36.49 45.32
N ASP A 249 -16.86 35.33 45.00
CA ASP A 249 -16.95 34.13 45.84
C ASP A 249 -16.30 34.31 47.22
N ASP A 250 -15.18 35.05 47.31
CA ASP A 250 -14.51 35.32 48.58
C ASP A 250 -15.37 36.26 49.45
N ILE A 251 -15.97 37.30 48.83
CA ILE A 251 -16.85 38.26 49.51
C ILE A 251 -18.12 37.55 50.01
N PHE A 252 -18.73 36.73 49.17
CA PHE A 252 -19.90 35.93 49.48
C PHE A 252 -19.68 35.03 50.71
N MET A 253 -18.53 34.32 50.76
CA MET A 253 -18.19 33.48 51.92
C MET A 253 -17.89 34.28 53.18
N ALA A 254 -17.27 35.46 53.05
CA ALA A 254 -17.01 36.36 54.19
C ALA A 254 -18.29 36.94 54.74
N GLU A 255 -19.24 37.37 53.93
CA GLU A 255 -20.56 37.88 54.37
C GLU A 255 -21.33 36.78 55.15
N GLN A 256 -21.28 35.50 54.63
CA GLN A 256 -21.91 34.39 55.35
C GLN A 256 -21.31 34.18 56.74
N PHE A 257 -19.97 34.13 56.83
CA PHE A 257 -19.31 33.90 58.10
C PHE A 257 -19.51 35.07 59.08
N LEU A 258 -19.45 36.32 58.59
CA LEU A 258 -19.72 37.50 59.39
C LEU A 258 -21.16 37.49 59.90
N ALA A 259 -22.14 37.05 59.12
CA ALA A 259 -23.51 36.88 59.61
C ALA A 259 -23.55 35.87 60.78
N GLU A 260 -22.91 34.69 60.63
CA GLU A 260 -22.86 33.70 61.72
C GLU A 260 -22.18 34.22 62.96
N VAL A 261 -21.14 35.09 62.86
CA VAL A 261 -20.46 35.71 63.95
C VAL A 261 -21.38 36.75 64.65
N TYR A 262 -22.15 37.55 63.89
CA TYR A 262 -23.14 38.49 64.49
C TYR A 262 -24.21 37.71 65.24
N LYS A 263 -24.71 36.60 64.69
CA LYS A 263 -25.67 35.72 65.36
C LYS A 263 -25.14 35.24 66.73
N ALA A 264 -23.89 34.75 66.74
CA ALA A 264 -23.23 34.23 67.91
C ALA A 264 -23.00 35.34 68.97
N ASN A 265 -22.91 36.62 68.56
CA ASN A 265 -22.84 37.77 69.42
C ASN A 265 -24.24 38.31 69.91
N GLY A 266 -25.34 37.70 69.40
CA GLY A 266 -26.70 38.13 69.74
C GLY A 266 -27.19 39.37 68.99
N ASP A 267 -26.55 39.78 67.93
CA ASP A 267 -26.91 40.93 67.09
C ASP A 267 -27.72 40.47 65.87
N ASP A 268 -29.02 40.26 66.08
CA ASP A 268 -29.94 39.77 65.03
C ASP A 268 -30.16 40.80 63.91
N ILE A 269 -29.96 42.10 64.18
CA ILE A 269 -30.12 43.13 63.14
C ILE A 269 -29.01 43.00 62.08
N ASN A 270 -27.77 42.98 62.52
CA ASN A 270 -26.64 42.84 61.61
C ASN A 270 -26.52 41.43 61.06
N TYR A 271 -26.93 40.40 61.81
CA TYR A 271 -27.08 39.05 61.25
C TYR A 271 -27.97 39.04 59.99
N ASN A 272 -29.20 39.57 60.11
CA ASN A 272 -30.14 39.64 59.03
C ASN A 272 -29.61 40.45 57.82
N LYS A 273 -28.93 41.58 58.11
CA LYS A 273 -28.33 42.45 57.11
C LYS A 273 -27.25 41.69 56.28
N HIS A 274 -26.28 41.06 56.93
CA HIS A 274 -25.20 40.34 56.25
C HIS A 274 -25.69 39.03 55.63
N LEU A 275 -26.66 38.37 56.19
CA LEU A 275 -27.34 37.22 55.61
C LEU A 275 -28.08 37.63 54.35
N LEU A 276 -28.77 38.75 54.30
CA LEU A 276 -29.41 39.29 53.12
C LEU A 276 -28.38 39.60 52.02
N ASN A 277 -27.25 40.22 52.36
CA ASN A 277 -26.14 40.44 51.41
C ASN A 277 -25.65 39.17 50.86
N HIS A 278 -25.39 38.17 51.74
CA HIS A 278 -24.98 36.82 51.27
C HIS A 278 -25.97 36.22 50.25
N TYR A 279 -27.29 36.23 50.57
CA TYR A 279 -28.28 35.65 49.66
C TYR A 279 -28.42 36.46 48.35
N THR A 280 -28.34 37.79 48.40
CA THR A 280 -28.38 38.63 47.19
C THR A 280 -27.22 38.30 46.25
N ILE A 281 -26.01 38.16 46.78
CA ILE A 281 -24.84 37.76 46.00
C ILE A 281 -24.99 36.35 45.50
N LYS A 282 -25.47 35.42 46.37
CA LYS A 282 -25.69 34.02 46.05
C LYS A 282 -26.65 33.84 44.87
N ASP A 283 -27.78 34.55 44.90
CA ASP A 283 -28.79 34.43 43.82
C ASP A 283 -28.23 34.94 42.49
N SER A 284 -27.50 36.05 42.51
CA SER A 284 -26.85 36.58 41.32
C SER A 284 -25.83 35.59 40.76
N VAL A 285 -24.94 35.05 41.60
CA VAL A 285 -23.92 34.06 41.20
C VAL A 285 -24.58 32.75 40.71
N SER A 286 -25.59 32.26 41.48
CA SER A 286 -26.30 31.03 41.13
C SER A 286 -27.02 31.12 39.78
N ASN A 287 -27.65 32.25 39.48
CA ASN A 287 -28.31 32.44 38.18
C ASN A 287 -27.32 32.43 37.01
N ILE A 288 -26.18 33.11 37.17
CA ILE A 288 -25.10 33.07 36.16
C ILE A 288 -24.55 31.65 35.99
N GLN A 289 -24.31 30.94 37.11
CA GLN A 289 -23.82 29.56 37.07
C GLN A 289 -24.82 28.62 36.40
N LYS A 290 -26.14 28.74 36.66
CA LYS A 290 -27.18 27.94 35.99
C LYS A 290 -27.22 28.19 34.49
N LEU A 291 -27.12 29.45 34.06
CA LEU A 291 -27.04 29.78 32.62
C LEU A 291 -25.81 29.18 31.97
N LYS A 292 -24.63 29.27 32.60
CA LYS A 292 -23.39 28.68 32.11
C LYS A 292 -23.47 27.14 32.09
N ALA A 293 -24.10 26.55 33.12
CA ALA A 293 -24.33 25.11 33.18
C ALA A 293 -25.20 24.64 32.00
N LEU A 294 -26.32 25.34 31.75
CA LEU A 294 -27.20 25.02 30.65
C LEU A 294 -26.44 25.09 29.29
N ALA A 295 -25.72 26.19 29.07
CA ALA A 295 -24.93 26.33 27.84
C ALA A 295 -23.83 25.26 27.70
N TYR A 296 -23.19 24.88 28.80
CA TYR A 296 -22.18 23.82 28.79
C TYR A 296 -22.78 22.45 28.45
N TYR A 297 -23.83 22.03 29.14
CA TYR A 297 -24.45 20.76 28.89
C TYR A 297 -25.10 20.68 27.50
N GLN A 298 -25.68 21.79 27.04
CA GLN A 298 -26.17 21.87 25.66
C GLN A 298 -25.02 21.67 24.66
N THR A 299 -23.89 22.33 24.85
CA THR A 299 -22.70 22.16 23.97
C THR A 299 -22.13 20.76 24.07
N LEU A 300 -22.09 20.16 25.25
CA LEU A 300 -21.65 18.79 25.47
C LEU A 300 -22.53 17.81 24.69
N TYR A 301 -23.86 17.95 24.85
CA TYR A 301 -24.84 17.15 24.12
C TYR A 301 -24.69 17.27 22.60
N GLU A 302 -24.56 18.49 22.09
CA GLU A 302 -24.35 18.71 20.64
C GLU A 302 -23.03 18.10 20.17
N THR A 303 -21.99 18.17 20.98
CA THR A 303 -20.67 17.57 20.65
C THR A 303 -20.77 16.06 20.62
N GLU A 304 -21.35 15.44 21.65
CA GLU A 304 -21.57 13.99 21.70
C GLU A 304 -22.42 13.49 20.52
N LYS A 305 -23.49 14.24 20.19
CA LYS A 305 -24.32 13.93 19.03
C LYS A 305 -23.52 13.99 17.74
N ARG A 306 -22.70 15.02 17.53
CA ARG A 306 -21.82 15.12 16.36
C ARG A 306 -20.78 14.00 16.30
N ASP A 307 -20.18 13.68 17.44
CA ASP A 307 -19.20 12.59 17.52
C ASP A 307 -19.86 11.24 17.16
N LEU A 308 -21.07 11.00 17.63
CA LEU A 308 -21.85 9.82 17.25
C LEU A 308 -22.17 9.80 15.75
N GLU A 309 -22.56 10.94 15.20
CA GLU A 309 -22.79 11.08 13.76
C GLU A 309 -21.52 10.82 12.95
N ILE A 310 -20.37 11.34 13.40
CA ILE A 310 -19.06 11.10 12.77
C ILE A 310 -18.69 9.61 12.83
N VAL A 311 -18.92 8.95 13.96
CA VAL A 311 -18.66 7.49 14.10
C VAL A 311 -19.55 6.71 13.13
N ASN A 312 -20.85 7.04 13.07
CA ASN A 312 -21.79 6.40 12.17
C ASN A 312 -21.44 6.63 10.68
N GLN A 313 -21.03 7.86 10.34
CA GLN A 313 -20.54 8.18 8.98
C GLN A 313 -19.27 7.40 8.63
N LYS A 314 -18.30 7.33 9.54
CA LYS A 314 -17.08 6.53 9.34
C LYS A 314 -17.38 5.06 9.17
N ALA A 315 -18.30 4.51 9.97
CA ALA A 315 -18.75 3.13 9.81
C ALA A 315 -19.40 2.89 8.44
N SER A 316 -20.28 3.80 8.02
CA SER A 316 -20.93 3.75 6.70
C SER A 316 -19.93 3.85 5.55
N ILE A 317 -18.94 4.76 5.65
CA ILE A 317 -17.84 4.88 4.68
C ILE A 317 -17.00 3.58 4.65
N GLY A 318 -16.75 2.99 5.82
CA GLY A 318 -16.06 1.70 5.92
C GLY A 318 -16.79 0.58 5.17
N ILE A 319 -18.11 0.47 5.35
CA ILE A 319 -18.95 -0.50 4.66
C ILE A 319 -18.95 -0.25 3.15
N LEU A 320 -19.13 1.01 2.72
CA LEU A 320 -19.09 1.40 1.30
C LEU A 320 -17.73 1.08 0.65
N ASN A 321 -16.63 1.33 1.36
CA ASN A 321 -15.29 1.01 0.88
C ASN A 321 -15.09 -0.51 0.72
N LEU A 322 -15.59 -1.31 1.66
CA LEU A 322 -15.57 -2.77 1.55
C LEU A 322 -16.41 -3.25 0.36
N GLN A 323 -17.61 -2.71 0.19
CA GLN A 323 -18.47 -3.03 -0.95
C GLN A 323 -17.83 -2.65 -2.29
N ASN A 324 -17.22 -1.46 -2.37
CA ASN A 324 -16.50 -1.01 -3.56
C ASN A 324 -15.28 -1.88 -3.84
N LYS A 325 -14.52 -2.25 -2.80
CA LYS A 325 -13.38 -3.17 -2.94
C LYS A 325 -13.84 -4.53 -3.48
N ASN A 326 -14.92 -5.08 -2.94
CA ASN A 326 -15.48 -6.34 -3.43
C ASN A 326 -15.99 -6.24 -4.88
N LYS A 327 -16.69 -5.15 -5.23
CA LYS A 327 -17.10 -4.89 -6.62
C LYS A 327 -15.90 -4.78 -7.56
N THR A 328 -14.87 -4.03 -7.17
CA THR A 328 -13.64 -3.89 -7.95
C THR A 328 -12.93 -5.23 -8.13
N GLN A 329 -12.83 -6.04 -7.06
CA GLN A 329 -12.26 -7.38 -7.15
C GLN A 329 -13.05 -8.28 -8.09
N LEU A 330 -14.39 -8.24 -8.03
CA LEU A 330 -15.27 -8.99 -8.92
C LEU A 330 -15.08 -8.57 -10.39
N LEU A 331 -14.98 -7.26 -10.65
CA LEU A 331 -14.72 -6.72 -11.99
C LEU A 331 -13.33 -7.13 -12.52
N ILE A 332 -12.30 -7.07 -11.68
CA ILE A 332 -10.95 -7.52 -12.03
C ILE A 332 -10.96 -9.01 -12.33
N PHE A 333 -11.58 -9.82 -11.47
CA PHE A 333 -11.68 -11.25 -11.69
C PHE A 333 -12.45 -11.58 -12.96
N GLY A 334 -13.57 -10.92 -13.20
CA GLY A 334 -14.37 -11.06 -14.43
C GLY A 334 -13.57 -10.68 -15.69
N SER A 335 -12.81 -9.58 -15.64
CA SER A 335 -11.96 -9.17 -16.77
C SER A 335 -10.80 -10.15 -17.02
N ILE A 336 -10.19 -10.71 -15.98
CA ILE A 336 -9.17 -11.75 -16.11
C ILE A 336 -9.77 -13.01 -16.78
N VAL A 337 -10.95 -13.45 -16.33
CA VAL A 337 -11.63 -14.60 -16.93
C VAL A 337 -11.94 -14.36 -18.40
N LEU A 338 -12.42 -13.16 -18.76
CA LEU A 338 -12.67 -12.79 -20.16
C LEU A 338 -11.37 -12.76 -20.98
N LEU A 339 -10.27 -12.26 -20.45
CA LEU A 339 -8.97 -12.26 -21.11
C LEU A 339 -8.44 -13.69 -21.34
N VAL A 340 -8.60 -14.57 -20.35
CA VAL A 340 -8.20 -15.98 -20.46
C VAL A 340 -9.05 -16.68 -21.52
N LEU A 341 -10.37 -16.47 -21.52
CA LEU A 341 -11.26 -17.01 -22.55
C LEU A 341 -10.91 -16.49 -23.95
N PHE A 342 -10.66 -15.20 -24.07
CA PHE A 342 -10.23 -14.60 -25.34
C PHE A 342 -8.90 -15.19 -25.81
N GLY A 343 -7.93 -15.32 -24.92
CA GLY A 343 -6.64 -15.96 -25.18
C GLY A 343 -6.79 -17.41 -25.62
N ALA A 344 -7.64 -18.18 -24.94
CA ALA A 344 -7.93 -19.57 -25.29
C ALA A 344 -8.58 -19.69 -26.68
N ILE A 345 -9.54 -18.81 -27.00
CA ILE A 345 -10.19 -18.76 -28.32
C ILE A 345 -9.15 -18.41 -29.41
N MET A 346 -8.32 -17.39 -29.16
CA MET A 346 -7.26 -16.99 -30.09
C MET A 346 -6.23 -18.10 -30.29
N PHE A 347 -5.81 -18.74 -29.20
CA PHE A 347 -4.90 -19.89 -29.27
C PHE A 347 -5.51 -21.05 -30.09
N TYR A 348 -6.77 -21.40 -29.82
CA TYR A 348 -7.47 -22.45 -30.53
C TYR A 348 -7.61 -22.13 -32.02
N ARG A 349 -7.97 -20.90 -32.37
CA ARG A 349 -8.02 -20.45 -33.78
C ARG A 349 -6.65 -20.46 -34.44
N SER A 350 -5.61 -20.03 -33.73
CA SER A 350 -4.22 -20.08 -34.23
C SER A 350 -3.76 -21.51 -34.47
N PHE A 351 -4.05 -22.42 -33.53
CA PHE A 351 -3.75 -23.83 -33.65
C PHE A 351 -4.43 -24.48 -34.87
N LEU A 352 -5.75 -24.23 -35.02
CA LEU A 352 -6.48 -24.71 -36.22
C LEU A 352 -5.94 -24.10 -37.52
N GLY A 353 -5.57 -22.82 -37.48
CA GLY A 353 -4.96 -22.13 -38.62
C GLY A 353 -3.60 -22.70 -39.01
N ALA A 354 -2.75 -23.02 -38.01
CA ALA A 354 -1.46 -23.65 -38.23
C ALA A 354 -1.62 -25.04 -38.89
N LYS A 355 -2.52 -25.88 -38.37
CA LYS A 355 -2.81 -27.20 -38.92
C LYS A 355 -3.35 -27.14 -40.36
N LYS A 356 -4.23 -26.17 -40.66
CA LYS A 356 -4.71 -25.95 -42.02
C LYS A 356 -3.60 -25.51 -42.97
N ARG A 357 -2.67 -24.66 -42.52
CA ARG A 357 -1.53 -24.22 -43.34
C ARG A 357 -0.59 -25.36 -43.64
N GLU A 358 -0.30 -26.22 -42.68
CA GLU A 358 0.55 -27.39 -42.84
C GLU A 358 -0.03 -28.34 -43.91
N LEU A 359 -1.32 -28.69 -43.79
CA LEU A 359 -2.02 -29.52 -44.76
C LEU A 359 -2.05 -28.88 -46.17
N ALA A 360 -2.31 -27.59 -46.24
CA ALA A 360 -2.30 -26.86 -47.50
C ALA A 360 -0.91 -26.84 -48.15
N GLN A 361 0.14 -26.69 -47.33
CA GLN A 361 1.53 -26.72 -47.82
C GLN A 361 1.94 -28.11 -48.34
N GLN A 362 1.53 -29.17 -47.63
CA GLN A 362 1.75 -30.56 -48.12
C GLN A 362 1.03 -30.79 -49.44
N HIS A 363 -0.25 -30.42 -49.53
CA HIS A 363 -1.02 -30.58 -50.78
C HIS A 363 -0.41 -29.78 -51.93
N PHE A 364 -0.01 -28.53 -51.66
CA PHE A 364 0.66 -27.69 -52.65
C PHE A 364 1.99 -28.33 -53.15
N SER A 365 2.79 -28.87 -52.21
CA SER A 365 4.05 -29.55 -52.58
C SER A 365 3.80 -30.75 -53.48
N GLN A 366 2.79 -31.57 -53.18
CA GLN A 366 2.42 -32.74 -53.98
C GLN A 366 1.89 -32.35 -55.35
N GLU A 367 1.04 -31.31 -55.44
CA GLU A 367 0.55 -30.82 -56.73
C GLU A 367 1.67 -30.25 -57.62
N LEU A 368 2.65 -29.56 -56.96
CA LEU A 368 3.81 -29.04 -57.65
C LEU A 368 4.64 -30.17 -58.28
N ILE A 369 4.92 -31.24 -57.52
CA ILE A 369 5.65 -32.43 -58.03
C ILE A 369 4.90 -33.08 -59.18
N LYS A 370 3.59 -33.25 -59.02
CA LYS A 370 2.75 -33.83 -60.07
C LYS A 370 2.77 -33.03 -61.40
N THR A 371 2.61 -31.69 -61.25
CA THR A 371 2.65 -30.79 -62.41
C THR A 371 4.03 -30.80 -63.07
N GLN A 372 5.11 -30.82 -62.26
CA GLN A 372 6.46 -30.92 -62.76
C GLN A 372 6.68 -32.24 -63.55
N GLU A 373 6.18 -33.35 -63.05
CA GLU A 373 6.30 -34.63 -63.79
C GLU A 373 5.46 -34.68 -65.10
N GLN A 374 4.27 -34.07 -65.04
CA GLN A 374 3.47 -33.92 -66.25
C GLN A 374 4.19 -33.08 -67.31
N GLU A 375 4.83 -31.99 -66.91
CA GLU A 375 5.58 -31.13 -67.82
C GLU A 375 6.84 -31.83 -68.35
N ARG A 376 7.59 -32.56 -67.48
CA ARG A 376 8.72 -33.41 -67.91
C ARG A 376 8.30 -34.45 -68.96
N THR A 377 7.17 -35.12 -68.71
CA THR A 377 6.62 -36.11 -69.66
C THR A 377 6.23 -35.46 -70.99
N ARG A 378 5.60 -34.28 -70.93
CA ARG A 378 5.24 -33.55 -72.15
C ARG A 378 6.47 -33.11 -72.93
N ILE A 379 7.49 -32.51 -72.27
CA ILE A 379 8.74 -32.12 -72.94
C ILE A 379 9.47 -33.31 -73.53
N ALA A 380 9.56 -34.44 -72.82
CA ALA A 380 10.20 -35.66 -73.32
C ALA A 380 9.51 -36.16 -74.58
N LYS A 381 8.19 -36.15 -74.62
CA LYS A 381 7.40 -36.53 -75.75
C LYS A 381 7.60 -35.57 -76.94
N ASP A 382 7.57 -34.25 -76.69
CA ASP A 382 7.78 -33.22 -77.71
C ASP A 382 9.20 -33.31 -78.31
N LEU A 383 10.23 -33.61 -77.50
CA LEU A 383 11.59 -33.82 -77.92
C LEU A 383 11.70 -35.12 -78.81
N HIS A 384 11.10 -36.21 -78.35
CA HIS A 384 11.14 -37.46 -79.04
C HIS A 384 10.41 -37.40 -80.41
N ASP A 385 9.14 -36.95 -80.40
CA ASP A 385 8.25 -36.94 -81.52
C ASP A 385 8.49 -35.76 -82.48
N GLY A 386 8.93 -34.62 -81.98
CA GLY A 386 9.24 -33.43 -82.79
C GLY A 386 10.71 -33.41 -83.23
N VAL A 387 11.60 -33.08 -82.29
CA VAL A 387 13.03 -32.84 -82.58
C VAL A 387 13.73 -34.14 -83.02
N GLY A 388 13.48 -35.28 -82.32
CA GLY A 388 14.10 -36.56 -82.63
C GLY A 388 13.73 -37.11 -84.05
N GLN A 389 12.46 -36.97 -84.44
CA GLN A 389 12.03 -37.34 -85.78
C GLN A 389 12.67 -36.45 -86.87
N GLN A 390 12.74 -35.12 -86.62
CA GLN A 390 13.37 -34.17 -87.54
C GLN A 390 14.85 -34.51 -87.77
N ILE A 391 15.62 -34.74 -86.65
CA ILE A 391 17.02 -35.10 -86.73
C ILE A 391 17.19 -36.48 -87.46
N THR A 392 16.28 -37.44 -87.21
CA THR A 392 16.27 -38.71 -87.89
C THR A 392 16.13 -38.51 -89.40
N LEU A 393 15.21 -37.65 -89.83
CA LEU A 393 15.05 -37.33 -91.28
C LEU A 393 16.29 -36.64 -91.85
N ILE A 394 16.93 -35.73 -91.08
CA ILE A 394 18.20 -35.12 -91.50
C ILE A 394 19.29 -36.20 -91.69
N LYS A 395 19.45 -37.12 -90.73
CA LYS A 395 20.37 -38.21 -90.75
C LYS A 395 20.15 -39.10 -91.98
N MET A 396 18.88 -39.46 -92.21
CA MET A 396 18.52 -40.31 -93.41
C MET A 396 18.78 -39.59 -94.74
N LYS A 397 18.57 -38.24 -94.76
CA LYS A 397 18.83 -37.46 -95.97
C LYS A 397 20.34 -37.29 -96.21
N ALA A 398 21.13 -37.04 -95.14
CA ALA A 398 22.59 -36.98 -95.21
C ALA A 398 23.20 -38.34 -95.70
N GLN A 399 22.67 -39.46 -95.20
CA GLN A 399 23.07 -40.78 -95.64
C GLN A 399 22.75 -41.04 -97.14
N LYS A 400 21.64 -40.58 -97.67
CA LYS A 400 21.25 -40.67 -99.05
C LYS A 400 22.08 -39.83 -100.03
N THR A 401 22.71 -38.72 -99.48
CA THR A 401 23.54 -37.81 -100.26
C THR A 401 25.04 -38.01 -100.05
N ASP A 402 25.45 -39.13 -99.46
CA ASP A 402 26.84 -39.50 -99.14
C ASP A 402 27.60 -38.46 -98.28
N GLN A 403 26.86 -37.64 -97.49
CA GLN A 403 27.45 -36.68 -96.58
C GLN A 403 27.73 -37.32 -95.20
N THR A 404 28.83 -38.08 -95.14
CA THR A 404 29.18 -38.92 -93.99
C THR A 404 29.39 -38.11 -92.70
N GLU A 405 29.99 -36.92 -92.77
CA GLU A 405 30.26 -36.06 -91.66
C GLU A 405 28.93 -35.47 -91.06
N LEU A 406 28.03 -35.04 -91.94
CA LEU A 406 26.71 -34.53 -91.50
C LEU A 406 25.85 -35.64 -90.89
N SER A 407 25.94 -36.87 -91.43
CA SER A 407 25.27 -38.06 -90.91
C SER A 407 25.79 -38.40 -89.49
N GLY A 408 27.10 -38.25 -89.24
CA GLY A 408 27.72 -38.45 -87.93
C GLY A 408 27.23 -37.43 -86.94
N LEU A 409 27.31 -36.14 -87.29
CA LEU A 409 26.79 -35.07 -86.42
C LEU A 409 25.31 -35.24 -86.11
N ALA A 410 24.49 -35.61 -87.08
CA ALA A 410 23.07 -35.86 -86.87
C ALA A 410 22.84 -37.08 -85.95
N HIS A 411 23.72 -38.07 -85.98
CA HIS A 411 23.67 -39.23 -85.09
C HIS A 411 23.96 -38.81 -83.64
N ASP A 412 25.04 -38.03 -83.44
CA ASP A 412 25.47 -37.61 -82.14
C ASP A 412 24.39 -36.74 -81.48
N VAL A 413 23.85 -35.75 -82.21
CA VAL A 413 22.75 -34.89 -81.71
C VAL A 413 21.48 -35.70 -81.44
N LEU A 414 21.19 -36.72 -82.26
CA LEU A 414 20.03 -37.59 -82.02
C LEU A 414 20.19 -38.40 -80.74
N GLU A 415 21.39 -38.92 -80.48
CA GLU A 415 21.64 -39.67 -79.25
C GLU A 415 21.63 -38.68 -78.02
N GLU A 416 22.11 -37.45 -78.14
CA GLU A 416 22.01 -36.45 -77.10
C GLU A 416 20.55 -36.09 -76.80
N VAL A 417 19.72 -35.86 -77.84
CA VAL A 417 18.27 -35.63 -77.68
C VAL A 417 17.56 -36.79 -77.00
N ARG A 418 17.95 -38.06 -77.42
CA ARG A 418 17.40 -39.27 -76.78
C ARG A 418 17.81 -39.38 -75.30
N ASN A 419 19.05 -39.05 -74.98
CA ASN A 419 19.53 -39.05 -73.59
C ASN A 419 18.78 -38.04 -72.77
N ILE A 420 18.61 -36.80 -73.27
CA ILE A 420 17.81 -35.74 -72.57
C ILE A 420 16.36 -36.21 -72.42
N SER A 421 15.78 -36.81 -73.43
CA SER A 421 14.40 -37.34 -73.39
C SER A 421 14.25 -38.48 -72.37
N ARG A 422 15.23 -39.37 -72.23
CA ARG A 422 15.25 -40.46 -71.22
C ARG A 422 15.41 -39.93 -69.80
N ASP A 423 16.22 -38.91 -69.65
CA ASP A 423 16.38 -38.23 -68.33
C ASP A 423 15.08 -37.51 -67.89
N LEU A 424 14.39 -36.93 -68.88
CA LEU A 424 13.10 -36.28 -68.63
C LEU A 424 11.97 -37.27 -68.36
N TYR A 425 11.92 -38.39 -69.10
CA TYR A 425 10.93 -39.46 -68.90
C TYR A 425 11.54 -40.85 -69.21
N PRO A 426 11.53 -41.76 -68.20
CA PRO A 426 12.13 -43.09 -68.38
C PRO A 426 11.24 -43.98 -69.29
N VAL A 427 11.53 -43.94 -70.55
CA VAL A 427 10.78 -44.77 -71.56
C VAL A 427 10.88 -46.27 -71.26
N THR A 428 11.93 -46.70 -70.59
CA THR A 428 12.13 -48.06 -70.09
C THR A 428 11.06 -48.46 -69.10
N LEU A 429 10.59 -47.55 -68.26
CA LEU A 429 9.54 -47.82 -67.27
C LEU A 429 8.22 -48.27 -67.92
N ALA A 430 7.86 -47.67 -69.04
CA ALA A 430 6.66 -48.07 -69.80
C ALA A 430 6.83 -49.37 -70.60
N LYS A 431 8.07 -49.76 -70.97
CA LYS A 431 8.34 -50.92 -71.80
C LYS A 431 8.71 -52.18 -71.02
N LEU A 432 9.47 -52.04 -69.96
CA LEU A 432 10.05 -53.16 -69.21
C LEU A 432 9.40 -53.32 -67.80
N GLY A 433 8.65 -52.34 -67.36
CA GLY A 433 8.13 -52.26 -65.96
C GLY A 433 9.13 -51.65 -65.00
N LEU A 434 8.70 -51.53 -63.71
CA LEU A 434 9.43 -50.83 -62.68
C LEU A 434 10.71 -51.56 -62.24
N THR A 435 10.63 -52.85 -61.97
CA THR A 435 11.74 -53.67 -61.46
C THR A 435 12.90 -53.62 -62.43
N ASP A 436 12.65 -54.05 -63.71
CA ASP A 436 13.68 -54.12 -64.74
C ASP A 436 14.27 -52.76 -65.10
N SER A 437 13.45 -51.67 -64.99
CA SER A 437 13.93 -50.30 -65.21
C SER A 437 14.88 -49.82 -64.14
N ILE A 438 14.64 -50.19 -62.86
CA ILE A 438 15.55 -49.88 -61.74
C ILE A 438 16.83 -50.70 -61.87
N GLU A 439 16.71 -52.00 -62.22
CA GLU A 439 17.88 -52.88 -62.48
C GLU A 439 18.76 -52.33 -63.61
N GLN A 440 18.17 -51.94 -64.75
CA GLN A 440 18.91 -51.28 -65.81
C GLN A 440 19.61 -49.99 -65.40
N LEU A 441 18.93 -49.16 -64.61
CA LEU A 441 19.53 -47.91 -64.09
C LEU A 441 20.77 -48.23 -63.26
N LEU A 442 20.71 -49.25 -62.40
CA LEU A 442 21.78 -49.61 -61.48
C LEU A 442 22.93 -50.37 -62.21
N LEU A 443 22.61 -51.21 -63.18
CA LEU A 443 23.60 -51.91 -64.05
C LEU A 443 24.38 -50.90 -64.91
N ALA A 444 23.70 -49.95 -65.55
CA ALA A 444 24.36 -48.92 -66.35
C ALA A 444 25.31 -48.10 -65.48
N LEU A 445 24.95 -47.84 -64.21
CA LEU A 445 25.81 -47.14 -63.25
C LEU A 445 27.08 -47.93 -62.92
N ASP A 446 26.97 -49.24 -62.71
CA ASP A 446 28.10 -50.12 -62.41
C ASP A 446 29.07 -50.22 -63.59
N GLU A 447 28.53 -50.19 -64.85
CA GLU A 447 29.30 -50.24 -66.08
C GLU A 447 29.98 -48.92 -66.48
N GLU A 448 29.30 -47.79 -66.22
CA GLU A 448 29.74 -46.46 -66.65
C GLU A 448 30.60 -45.71 -65.58
N THR A 449 30.70 -46.25 -64.36
CA THR A 449 31.43 -45.55 -63.25
C THR A 449 32.31 -46.54 -62.48
N ASP A 450 33.28 -46.00 -61.71
CA ASP A 450 34.14 -46.78 -60.80
C ASP A 450 33.42 -47.16 -59.45
N LEU A 451 32.09 -47.08 -59.41
CA LEU A 451 31.29 -47.35 -58.24
C LEU A 451 30.83 -48.81 -58.27
N PHE A 452 31.24 -49.61 -57.30
CA PHE A 452 30.73 -50.99 -57.16
C PHE A 452 29.29 -50.96 -56.68
N VAL A 453 28.35 -51.50 -57.45
CA VAL A 453 26.93 -51.49 -57.12
C VAL A 453 26.45 -52.91 -56.78
N SER A 454 26.00 -53.07 -55.51
CA SER A 454 25.38 -54.30 -55.02
C SER A 454 23.86 -54.15 -55.03
N VAL A 455 23.19 -55.04 -55.75
CA VAL A 455 21.74 -54.94 -56.03
C VAL A 455 21.03 -56.21 -55.60
N GLU A 456 19.93 -56.02 -54.82
CA GLU A 456 19.00 -57.10 -54.47
C GLU A 456 17.57 -56.55 -54.63
N ILE A 457 16.84 -56.96 -55.64
CA ILE A 457 15.53 -56.38 -55.96
C ILE A 457 14.54 -57.53 -56.20
N ASP A 458 13.47 -57.54 -55.41
CA ASP A 458 12.31 -58.36 -55.61
C ASP A 458 11.41 -57.75 -56.70
N ASP A 459 10.60 -58.60 -57.39
CA ASP A 459 9.63 -58.08 -58.35
C ASP A 459 8.54 -57.23 -57.68
N VAL A 460 8.59 -55.93 -57.96
CA VAL A 460 7.66 -54.92 -57.41
C VAL A 460 6.70 -54.37 -58.46
N ASN A 461 6.70 -54.87 -59.66
CA ASN A 461 5.89 -54.39 -60.80
C ASN A 461 4.39 -54.31 -60.46
N THR A 462 3.86 -55.25 -59.70
CA THR A 462 2.43 -55.34 -59.36
C THR A 462 2.02 -54.53 -58.13
N HIS A 463 2.99 -53.90 -57.50
CA HIS A 463 2.72 -53.21 -56.24
C HIS A 463 2.26 -51.76 -56.44
N PHE A 464 2.62 -51.13 -57.53
CA PHE A 464 2.42 -49.73 -57.83
C PHE A 464 1.60 -49.56 -59.14
N ASN A 465 0.74 -48.54 -59.14
CA ASN A 465 0.16 -48.02 -60.38
C ASN A 465 1.21 -47.23 -61.20
N GLU A 466 0.88 -46.82 -62.43
CA GLU A 466 1.80 -46.09 -63.29
C GLU A 466 2.39 -44.80 -62.65
N THR A 467 1.57 -43.99 -62.01
CA THR A 467 2.01 -42.76 -61.33
C THR A 467 2.88 -43.05 -60.08
N GLU A 468 2.54 -44.07 -59.33
CA GLU A 468 3.29 -44.55 -58.19
C GLU A 468 4.64 -45.14 -58.64
N SER A 469 4.65 -45.93 -59.68
CA SER A 469 5.86 -46.47 -60.27
C SER A 469 6.83 -45.37 -60.70
N LEU A 470 6.34 -44.34 -61.38
CA LEU A 470 7.14 -43.16 -61.74
C LEU A 470 7.72 -42.47 -60.56
N ASN A 471 6.92 -42.20 -59.50
CA ASN A 471 7.40 -41.57 -58.28
C ASN A 471 8.46 -42.39 -57.56
N PHE A 472 8.28 -43.71 -57.51
CA PHE A 472 9.24 -44.64 -56.95
C PHE A 472 10.54 -44.67 -57.74
N TYR A 473 10.45 -44.80 -59.08
CA TYR A 473 11.61 -44.74 -59.97
C TYR A 473 12.39 -43.43 -59.79
N ARG A 474 11.72 -42.31 -59.78
CA ARG A 474 12.34 -41.00 -59.54
C ARG A 474 13.03 -40.88 -58.14
N PHE A 475 12.44 -41.53 -57.15
CA PHE A 475 13.06 -41.58 -55.79
C PHE A 475 14.40 -42.36 -55.86
N ILE A 476 14.43 -43.51 -56.55
CA ILE A 476 15.66 -44.31 -56.78
C ILE A 476 16.67 -43.51 -57.61
N GLN A 477 16.24 -42.93 -58.73
CA GLN A 477 17.08 -42.11 -59.60
C GLN A 477 17.73 -40.95 -58.85
N GLU A 478 16.97 -40.18 -58.01
CA GLU A 478 17.49 -39.07 -57.23
C GLU A 478 18.43 -39.56 -56.14
N SER A 479 18.13 -40.70 -55.53
CA SER A 479 19.02 -41.30 -54.51
C SER A 479 20.37 -41.69 -55.13
N VAL A 480 20.38 -42.31 -56.30
CA VAL A 480 21.57 -42.65 -57.04
C VAL A 480 22.35 -41.39 -57.46
N ASN A 481 21.67 -40.41 -58.04
CA ASN A 481 22.27 -39.12 -58.42
C ASN A 481 22.93 -38.41 -57.25
N ASN A 482 22.34 -38.48 -56.07
CA ASN A 482 22.94 -37.91 -54.87
C ASN A 482 24.22 -38.61 -54.45
N VAL A 483 24.30 -39.92 -54.63
CA VAL A 483 25.54 -40.67 -54.40
C VAL A 483 26.62 -40.25 -55.43
N LEU A 484 26.29 -40.23 -56.74
CA LEU A 484 27.23 -39.81 -57.77
C LEU A 484 27.75 -38.42 -57.61
N LYS A 485 26.86 -37.46 -57.39
CA LYS A 485 27.24 -36.00 -57.29
C LYS A 485 27.90 -35.63 -56.02
N HIS A 486 27.53 -36.29 -54.91
CA HIS A 486 27.83 -35.79 -53.61
C HIS A 486 28.59 -36.72 -52.67
N ALA A 487 28.50 -38.05 -52.84
CA ALA A 487 29.02 -38.98 -51.84
C ALA A 487 30.52 -39.29 -52.02
N GLN A 488 31.06 -39.29 -53.24
CA GLN A 488 32.41 -39.84 -53.57
C GLN A 488 32.56 -41.26 -53.01
N ALA A 489 31.53 -42.06 -53.13
CA ALA A 489 31.47 -43.42 -52.63
C ALA A 489 32.18 -44.38 -53.58
N LYS A 490 32.66 -45.46 -53.01
CA LYS A 490 33.20 -46.61 -53.81
C LYS A 490 32.22 -47.77 -53.88
N THR A 491 31.20 -47.77 -53.03
CA THR A 491 30.20 -48.85 -53.00
C THR A 491 28.82 -48.23 -52.73
N LEU A 492 27.86 -48.74 -53.53
CA LEU A 492 26.43 -48.48 -53.38
C LEU A 492 25.69 -49.81 -53.22
N ILE A 493 24.88 -49.93 -52.18
CA ILE A 493 24.02 -51.07 -51.93
C ILE A 493 22.58 -50.60 -52.10
N VAL A 494 21.82 -51.27 -52.92
CA VAL A 494 20.41 -51.03 -53.15
C VAL A 494 19.64 -52.31 -52.94
N ASN A 495 18.88 -52.39 -51.85
CA ASN A 495 18.02 -53.55 -51.60
C ASN A 495 16.56 -53.08 -51.61
N ILE A 496 15.76 -53.73 -52.45
CA ILE A 496 14.32 -53.52 -52.58
C ILE A 496 13.64 -54.86 -52.32
N LEU A 497 13.17 -55.06 -51.11
CA LEU A 497 12.69 -56.35 -50.63
C LEU A 497 11.21 -56.31 -50.33
N LYS A 498 10.48 -57.27 -50.83
CA LYS A 498 9.06 -57.45 -50.58
C LYS A 498 8.86 -58.18 -49.25
N GLN A 499 8.11 -57.56 -48.38
CA GLN A 499 7.77 -58.09 -47.05
C GLN A 499 6.25 -58.30 -46.94
N SER A 500 5.82 -58.99 -45.90
CA SER A 500 4.40 -59.26 -45.66
C SER A 500 3.54 -57.99 -45.46
N ASP A 501 4.14 -56.90 -44.98
CA ASP A 501 3.52 -55.63 -44.66
C ASP A 501 3.78 -54.53 -45.71
N GLY A 502 4.53 -54.86 -46.82
CA GLY A 502 4.84 -53.89 -47.86
C GLY A 502 6.21 -54.06 -48.47
N ILE A 503 6.80 -52.97 -48.94
CA ILE A 503 8.14 -52.96 -49.54
C ILE A 503 9.10 -52.24 -48.67
N LYS A 504 10.24 -52.85 -48.32
CA LYS A 504 11.34 -52.24 -47.59
C LYS A 504 12.50 -51.94 -48.52
N ILE A 505 12.97 -50.73 -48.53
CA ILE A 505 14.05 -50.24 -49.35
C ILE A 505 15.20 -49.80 -48.48
N LEU A 506 16.40 -50.26 -48.82
CA LEU A 506 17.65 -49.81 -48.25
C LEU A 506 18.56 -49.32 -49.35
N ILE A 507 18.94 -48.05 -49.33
CA ILE A 507 19.96 -47.50 -50.22
C ILE A 507 21.10 -47.00 -49.31
N LYS A 508 22.29 -47.59 -49.47
CA LYS A 508 23.43 -47.31 -48.63
C LYS A 508 24.69 -47.05 -49.43
N ASP A 509 25.37 -45.96 -49.18
CA ASP A 509 26.70 -45.68 -49.75
C ASP A 509 27.75 -45.63 -48.59
N ASN A 510 29.02 -45.78 -48.99
CA ASN A 510 30.18 -45.69 -48.16
C ASN A 510 30.98 -44.39 -48.38
N GLY A 511 30.31 -43.34 -48.85
CA GLY A 511 30.95 -42.09 -49.20
C GLY A 511 31.24 -41.15 -47.99
N ARG A 512 31.47 -39.89 -48.31
CA ARG A 512 31.84 -38.90 -47.31
C ARG A 512 30.75 -38.56 -46.28
N GLY A 513 29.49 -38.96 -46.56
CA GLY A 513 28.36 -38.63 -45.69
C GLY A 513 28.21 -37.14 -45.38
N PHE A 514 27.22 -36.81 -44.58
CA PHE A 514 26.94 -35.47 -44.10
C PHE A 514 26.25 -35.52 -42.74
N GLU A 515 26.23 -34.38 -42.03
CA GLU A 515 25.51 -34.28 -40.76
C GLU A 515 24.02 -34.04 -41.04
N VAL A 516 23.19 -34.97 -40.59
CA VAL A 516 21.74 -34.88 -40.75
C VAL A 516 21.19 -33.97 -39.64
N SER A 517 20.84 -32.73 -39.96
CA SER A 517 20.06 -31.84 -39.09
C SER A 517 18.71 -31.57 -39.74
N GLU A 518 17.68 -31.29 -38.90
CA GLU A 518 16.35 -30.94 -39.41
C GLU A 518 16.39 -29.78 -40.41
N LYS A 519 17.30 -28.80 -40.21
CA LYS A 519 17.50 -27.66 -41.11
C LYS A 519 18.04 -28.09 -42.48
N ILE A 520 18.93 -29.07 -42.55
CA ILE A 520 19.50 -29.56 -43.81
C ILE A 520 18.46 -30.34 -44.57
N THR A 521 17.68 -31.18 -43.88
CA THR A 521 16.61 -31.96 -44.48
C THR A 521 15.48 -31.08 -45.03
N GLN A 522 15.18 -29.98 -44.36
CA GLN A 522 14.14 -29.04 -44.82
C GLN A 522 14.60 -28.09 -45.94
N ASN A 523 15.88 -27.75 -46.01
CA ASN A 523 16.41 -26.79 -46.99
C ASN A 523 16.98 -27.44 -48.24
N SER A 524 17.25 -28.75 -48.24
CA SER A 524 17.72 -29.47 -49.42
C SER A 524 16.51 -29.86 -50.30
N LEU A 525 16.44 -29.25 -51.49
CA LEU A 525 15.33 -29.49 -52.43
C LEU A 525 15.23 -30.96 -52.81
N GLY A 526 16.36 -31.65 -53.08
CA GLY A 526 16.38 -33.05 -53.43
C GLY A 526 15.87 -34.00 -52.35
N LEU A 527 16.36 -33.79 -51.09
CA LEU A 527 15.91 -34.61 -49.95
C LEU A 527 14.41 -34.40 -49.65
N LYS A 528 13.94 -33.15 -49.74
CA LYS A 528 12.53 -32.82 -49.56
C LYS A 528 11.67 -33.46 -50.65
N THR A 529 12.09 -33.38 -51.90
CA THR A 529 11.36 -34.02 -53.05
C THR A 529 11.33 -35.54 -52.92
N MET A 530 12.44 -36.18 -52.49
CA MET A 530 12.45 -37.60 -52.18
C MET A 530 11.47 -38.00 -51.10
N ALA A 531 11.46 -37.26 -50.00
CA ALA A 531 10.52 -37.49 -48.89
C ALA A 531 9.05 -37.32 -49.31
N GLU A 532 8.76 -36.25 -50.07
CA GLU A 532 7.41 -36.02 -50.61
C GLU A 532 6.96 -37.15 -51.60
N ARG A 533 7.86 -37.60 -52.44
CA ARG A 533 7.56 -38.73 -53.34
C ARG A 533 7.22 -40.03 -52.61
N ILE A 534 7.97 -40.33 -51.53
CA ILE A 534 7.68 -41.48 -50.67
C ILE A 534 6.38 -41.24 -49.85
N SER A 535 6.12 -40.00 -49.41
CA SER A 535 4.83 -39.68 -48.82
C SER A 535 3.64 -39.87 -49.74
N MET A 536 3.79 -39.58 -51.05
CA MET A 536 2.74 -39.83 -52.05
C MET A 536 2.46 -41.32 -52.19
N LEU A 537 3.44 -42.18 -51.92
CA LEU A 537 3.31 -43.63 -51.85
C LEU A 537 2.86 -44.14 -50.48
N LYS A 538 2.46 -43.25 -49.61
CA LYS A 538 2.09 -43.52 -48.18
C LYS A 538 3.20 -44.20 -47.38
N GLY A 539 4.45 -44.12 -47.90
CA GLY A 539 5.62 -44.70 -47.27
C GLY A 539 6.24 -43.78 -46.17
N SER A 540 7.06 -44.38 -45.33
CA SER A 540 7.94 -43.71 -44.42
C SER A 540 9.34 -43.56 -45.00
N PHE A 541 9.97 -42.41 -44.80
CA PHE A 541 11.30 -42.07 -45.29
C PHE A 541 12.18 -41.70 -44.12
N ALA A 542 13.31 -42.38 -43.97
CA ALA A 542 14.31 -42.08 -42.95
C ALA A 542 15.70 -42.05 -43.57
N ILE A 543 16.49 -41.04 -43.25
CA ILE A 543 17.87 -40.90 -43.70
C ILE A 543 18.79 -40.87 -42.49
N LYS A 544 19.88 -41.64 -42.56
CA LYS A 544 20.97 -41.65 -41.59
C LYS A 544 22.27 -41.37 -42.31
N SER A 545 22.99 -40.34 -41.94
CA SER A 545 24.29 -40.03 -42.53
C SER A 545 25.18 -39.42 -41.45
N LYS A 546 26.45 -39.73 -41.54
CA LYS A 546 27.48 -39.13 -40.69
C LYS A 546 28.71 -38.90 -41.53
N ARG A 547 29.44 -37.85 -41.29
CA ARG A 547 30.67 -37.53 -42.02
C ARG A 547 31.65 -38.69 -41.94
N THR A 548 32.20 -39.11 -43.08
CA THR A 548 33.14 -40.23 -43.27
C THR A 548 32.55 -41.64 -43.08
N GLU A 549 31.25 -41.77 -42.78
CA GLU A 549 30.59 -43.06 -42.59
C GLU A 549 29.57 -43.41 -43.71
N GLY A 550 29.40 -42.49 -44.68
CA GLY A 550 28.45 -42.63 -45.77
C GLY A 550 27.03 -42.25 -45.39
N THR A 551 26.07 -42.64 -46.29
CA THR A 551 24.64 -42.35 -46.09
C THR A 551 23.83 -43.62 -46.21
N SER A 552 22.79 -43.76 -45.42
CA SER A 552 21.81 -44.84 -45.46
C SER A 552 20.40 -44.26 -45.48
N ILE A 553 19.68 -44.58 -46.57
CA ILE A 553 18.27 -44.21 -46.74
C ILE A 553 17.44 -45.49 -46.54
N LEU A 554 16.51 -45.39 -45.60
CA LEU A 554 15.56 -46.44 -45.27
C LEU A 554 14.16 -45.97 -45.67
N VAL A 555 13.48 -46.77 -46.47
CA VAL A 555 12.07 -46.48 -46.82
C VAL A 555 11.24 -47.72 -46.57
N GLN A 556 10.02 -47.50 -46.05
CA GLN A 556 9.03 -48.57 -45.95
C GLN A 556 7.73 -48.09 -46.61
N ILE A 557 7.25 -48.82 -47.59
CA ILE A 557 6.00 -48.48 -48.27
C ILE A 557 5.00 -49.57 -47.93
N PRO A 558 3.84 -49.21 -47.36
CA PRO A 558 2.84 -50.21 -47.00
C PRO A 558 2.21 -50.83 -48.23
N ARG A 559 1.56 -51.99 -48.04
CA ARG A 559 0.90 -52.74 -49.10
C ARG A 559 -0.31 -52.01 -49.69
#